data_a180d70c8e8a67dc201058f1ac917f8b
#
_entry.id   a180d70c8e8a67dc201058f1ac917f8b
#
_cell.length_a   1.000
_cell.length_b   1.000
_cell.length_c   1.000
_cell.angle_alpha   90.00
_cell.angle_beta   90.00
_cell.angle_gamma   90.00
#
_symmetry.space_group_name_H-M   'P 1'
#
loop_
_entity.id
_entity.type
_entity.pdbx_description
1 polymer ?
#
loop_
_entity_poly.entity_id
_entity_poly.type
_entity_poly.pdbx_seq_one_letter_code
_entity_poly.pdbx_strand_id
1 'polypeptide(L)'
;MKKLSKKIKKNYLFFIIGVFAVIVGIFFVNKIIKGNSEDKIKKTVVPEVIKKLAGSDKVEVTNFKEVSGVYAFDLLINGQKYQSFISKDGRWLFPGGQKVDEIMGNALGSTTQAKKLTCNDLDKAEKAELTAYVVADCPYGLQMQRLFKQIISEQPELIPYLTVRYIGSVDGGKITSMHGDKEAQENLKQICVREEQKDKYWTYLGCYMQEGKSQECSTTAGLDVSALDQCVSDSNRGLKYAQTDFNLAGKFNVSGSPTLVLNQKQTVSEFDFGGRIPNSIKNIVCCGSKNKPAFCSQDLSSSEV
;
A
#
# COMPACT_ATOMS: atom_id res chain seq x y z
N MET A 1 -19.64 79.83 -0.36
CA MET A 1 -19.75 78.71 -1.38
C MET A 1 -18.41 78.01 -1.74
N LYS A 2 -17.26 78.68 -1.78
CA LYS A 2 -15.96 78.05 -2.14
C LYS A 2 -15.42 76.99 -1.17
N LYS A 3 -15.74 77.04 0.17
CA LYS A 3 -15.26 76.05 1.16
C LYS A 3 -15.99 74.73 1.10
N LEU A 4 -17.26 74.64 0.67
CA LEU A 4 -18.03 73.45 0.56
C LEU A 4 -17.56 72.58 -0.63
N SER A 5 -17.22 73.19 -1.74
CA SER A 5 -16.70 72.50 -2.95
C SER A 5 -15.35 71.80 -2.73
N LYS A 6 -14.47 72.35 -1.87
CA LYS A 6 -13.17 71.75 -1.55
C LYS A 6 -13.31 70.47 -0.65
N LYS A 7 -14.30 70.49 0.27
CA LYS A 7 -14.55 69.33 1.19
C LYS A 7 -15.16 68.16 0.43
N ILE A 8 -16.07 68.41 -0.51
CA ILE A 8 -16.67 67.40 -1.36
C ILE A 8 -15.62 66.76 -2.28
N LYS A 9 -14.75 67.53 -2.92
CA LYS A 9 -13.66 66.99 -3.76
C LYS A 9 -12.66 66.15 -2.95
N LYS A 10 -12.36 66.52 -1.70
CA LYS A 10 -11.44 65.77 -0.82
C LYS A 10 -12.06 64.39 -0.44
N ASN A 11 -13.33 64.38 -0.08
CA ASN A 11 -14.02 63.12 0.27
C ASN A 11 -14.17 62.18 -0.95
N TYR A 12 -14.39 62.74 -2.15
CA TYR A 12 -14.46 61.97 -3.39
C TYR A 12 -13.10 61.33 -3.75
N LEU A 13 -12.02 62.09 -3.51
CA LEU A 13 -10.65 61.58 -3.70
C LEU A 13 -10.35 60.42 -2.76
N PHE A 14 -10.72 60.49 -1.48
CA PHE A 14 -10.56 59.42 -0.51
C PHE A 14 -11.41 58.21 -0.87
N PHE A 15 -12.62 58.38 -1.40
CA PHE A 15 -13.49 57.30 -1.87
C PHE A 15 -12.87 56.60 -3.07
N ILE A 16 -12.33 57.32 -4.05
CA ILE A 16 -11.65 56.74 -5.21
C ILE A 16 -10.39 55.96 -4.79
N ILE A 17 -9.59 56.48 -3.88
CA ILE A 17 -8.39 55.81 -3.35
C ILE A 17 -8.79 54.52 -2.59
N GLY A 18 -9.86 54.58 -1.79
CA GLY A 18 -10.40 53.41 -1.10
C GLY A 18 -10.87 52.33 -2.04
N VAL A 19 -11.64 52.67 -3.09
CA VAL A 19 -12.11 51.73 -4.12
C VAL A 19 -10.92 51.15 -4.90
N PHE A 20 -9.91 51.95 -5.23
CA PHE A 20 -8.72 51.47 -5.93
C PHE A 20 -7.88 50.54 -5.05
N ALA A 21 -7.75 50.81 -3.75
CA ALA A 21 -7.08 49.92 -2.80
C ALA A 21 -7.80 48.56 -2.63
N VAL A 22 -9.15 48.58 -2.64
CA VAL A 22 -9.94 47.33 -2.60
C VAL A 22 -9.77 46.55 -3.88
N ILE A 23 -9.81 47.20 -5.07
CA ILE A 23 -9.61 46.54 -6.35
C ILE A 23 -8.19 45.97 -6.46
N VAL A 24 -7.18 46.70 -6.05
CA VAL A 24 -5.78 46.22 -6.00
C VAL A 24 -5.63 45.07 -4.99
N GLY A 25 -6.28 45.20 -3.83
CA GLY A 25 -6.32 44.10 -2.82
C GLY A 25 -6.96 42.82 -3.38
N ILE A 26 -8.08 42.93 -4.09
CA ILE A 26 -8.74 41.77 -4.75
C ILE A 26 -7.84 41.22 -5.85
N PHE A 27 -7.15 42.03 -6.63
CA PHE A 27 -6.19 41.58 -7.64
C PHE A 27 -4.98 40.87 -7.02
N PHE A 28 -4.46 41.36 -5.90
CA PHE A 28 -3.36 40.68 -5.16
C PHE A 28 -3.82 39.40 -4.50
N VAL A 29 -4.98 39.37 -3.87
CA VAL A 29 -5.57 38.17 -3.28
C VAL A 29 -5.84 37.13 -4.38
N ASN A 30 -6.39 37.51 -5.52
CA ASN A 30 -6.58 36.60 -6.67
C ASN A 30 -5.25 36.11 -7.26
N LYS A 31 -4.17 36.88 -7.19
CA LYS A 31 -2.85 36.44 -7.65
C LYS A 31 -2.17 35.49 -6.66
N ILE A 32 -2.47 35.62 -5.37
CA ILE A 32 -2.00 34.71 -4.31
C ILE A 32 -2.83 33.41 -4.29
N ILE A 33 -4.13 33.49 -4.63
CA ILE A 33 -5.05 32.35 -4.70
C ILE A 33 -4.98 31.62 -6.06
N LYS A 34 -4.36 32.21 -7.10
CA LYS A 34 -4.07 31.48 -8.34
C LYS A 34 -3.06 30.39 -8.04
N GLY A 35 -3.57 29.23 -7.61
CA GLY A 35 -2.89 27.97 -7.66
C GLY A 35 -2.23 27.78 -9.03
N ASN A 36 -1.31 26.86 -9.14
CA ASN A 36 -0.65 26.56 -10.41
C ASN A 36 -1.72 26.40 -11.50
N SER A 37 -1.54 27.09 -12.63
CA SER A 37 -2.45 26.91 -13.75
C SER A 37 -2.44 25.43 -14.20
N GLU A 38 -3.56 24.92 -14.72
CA GLU A 38 -3.65 23.56 -15.24
C GLU A 38 -2.47 23.19 -16.15
N ASP A 39 -2.12 24.08 -17.06
CA ASP A 39 -0.97 23.91 -17.97
C ASP A 39 0.36 23.77 -17.21
N LYS A 40 0.57 24.51 -16.15
CA LYS A 40 1.80 24.39 -15.34
C LYS A 40 1.82 23.07 -14.56
N ILE A 41 0.69 22.65 -14.02
CA ILE A 41 0.59 21.36 -13.33
C ILE A 41 0.88 20.22 -14.31
N LYS A 42 0.23 20.23 -15.46
CA LYS A 42 0.38 19.20 -16.49
C LYS A 42 1.79 19.12 -17.08
N LYS A 43 2.38 20.27 -17.43
CA LYS A 43 3.63 20.33 -18.21
C LYS A 43 4.88 20.40 -17.35
N THR A 44 4.78 20.78 -16.09
CA THR A 44 5.94 21.01 -15.21
C THR A 44 5.83 20.21 -13.92
N VAL A 45 4.78 20.43 -13.11
CA VAL A 45 4.70 19.86 -11.75
C VAL A 45 4.61 18.33 -11.80
N VAL A 46 3.67 17.79 -12.58
CA VAL A 46 3.47 16.33 -12.66
C VAL A 46 4.72 15.62 -13.21
N PRO A 47 5.29 16.00 -14.36
CA PRO A 47 6.48 15.35 -14.88
C PRO A 47 7.69 15.39 -13.92
N GLU A 48 7.95 16.53 -13.26
CA GLU A 48 9.06 16.68 -12.31
C GLU A 48 8.88 15.79 -11.06
N VAL A 49 7.66 15.78 -10.49
CA VAL A 49 7.36 14.95 -9.31
C VAL A 49 7.46 13.47 -9.65
N ILE A 50 6.89 13.06 -10.77
CA ILE A 50 6.90 11.66 -11.19
C ILE A 50 8.32 11.20 -11.54
N LYS A 51 9.12 12.01 -12.22
CA LYS A 51 10.53 11.73 -12.48
C LYS A 51 11.30 11.46 -11.20
N LYS A 52 11.05 12.25 -10.14
CA LYS A 52 11.67 12.04 -8.83
C LYS A 52 11.18 10.77 -8.12
N LEU A 53 9.90 10.44 -8.23
CA LEU A 53 9.31 9.27 -7.58
C LEU A 53 9.63 7.96 -8.31
N ALA A 54 9.57 7.97 -9.63
CA ALA A 54 9.80 6.77 -10.45
C ALA A 54 11.28 6.47 -10.70
N GLY A 55 12.19 7.42 -10.42
CA GLY A 55 13.62 7.29 -10.72
C GLY A 55 13.92 7.08 -12.21
N SER A 56 12.98 7.39 -13.09
CA SER A 56 13.04 7.15 -14.53
C SER A 56 12.73 8.40 -15.33
N ASP A 57 13.51 8.65 -16.38
CA ASP A 57 13.24 9.72 -17.35
C ASP A 57 12.18 9.32 -18.39
N LYS A 58 11.80 8.05 -18.46
CA LYS A 58 10.79 7.51 -19.38
C LYS A 58 9.40 7.48 -18.72
N VAL A 59 8.87 8.66 -18.44
CA VAL A 59 7.53 8.83 -17.90
C VAL A 59 6.71 9.67 -18.86
N GLU A 60 5.58 9.13 -19.30
CA GLU A 60 4.63 9.83 -20.15
C GLU A 60 3.34 10.11 -19.37
N VAL A 61 2.84 11.34 -19.48
CA VAL A 61 1.59 11.79 -18.85
C VAL A 61 0.54 11.97 -19.95
N THR A 62 -0.52 11.18 -19.88
CA THR A 62 -1.62 11.19 -20.85
C THR A 62 -2.98 11.38 -20.17
N ASN A 63 -4.01 11.63 -20.95
CA ASN A 63 -5.42 11.74 -20.48
C ASN A 63 -5.62 12.73 -19.31
N PHE A 64 -4.86 13.82 -19.29
CA PHE A 64 -4.96 14.84 -18.24
C PHE A 64 -6.29 15.59 -18.35
N LYS A 65 -7.12 15.53 -17.31
CA LYS A 65 -8.45 16.17 -17.26
C LYS A 65 -8.88 16.51 -15.84
N GLU A 66 -9.72 17.51 -15.70
CA GLU A 66 -10.36 17.81 -14.42
C GLU A 66 -11.49 16.83 -14.13
N VAL A 67 -11.50 16.28 -12.91
CA VAL A 67 -12.54 15.38 -12.42
C VAL A 67 -12.78 15.67 -10.93
N SER A 68 -14.02 16.01 -10.58
CA SER A 68 -14.44 16.17 -9.16
C SER A 68 -13.49 17.04 -8.29
N GLY A 69 -12.98 18.15 -8.87
CA GLY A 69 -12.16 19.10 -8.12
C GLY A 69 -10.66 18.77 -8.05
N VAL A 70 -10.22 17.70 -8.69
CA VAL A 70 -8.81 17.33 -8.87
C VAL A 70 -8.50 17.15 -10.35
N TYR A 71 -7.23 17.09 -10.73
CA TYR A 71 -6.82 16.65 -12.05
C TYR A 71 -6.52 15.15 -12.03
N ALA A 72 -7.19 14.39 -12.90
CA ALA A 72 -6.91 12.99 -13.16
C ALA A 72 -6.02 12.87 -14.41
N PHE A 73 -5.08 11.94 -14.40
CA PHE A 73 -4.19 11.65 -15.53
C PHE A 73 -3.70 10.22 -15.49
N ASP A 74 -3.27 9.73 -16.64
CA ASP A 74 -2.63 8.44 -16.76
C ASP A 74 -1.11 8.63 -16.86
N LEU A 75 -0.39 7.84 -16.07
CA LEU A 75 1.07 7.71 -16.14
C LEU A 75 1.43 6.44 -16.88
N LEU A 76 2.29 6.56 -17.87
CA LEU A 76 2.92 5.41 -18.48
C LEU A 76 4.36 5.31 -17.98
N ILE A 77 4.65 4.28 -17.18
CA ILE A 77 5.97 4.02 -16.61
C ILE A 77 6.40 2.62 -17.03
N ASN A 78 7.48 2.53 -17.79
CA ASN A 78 8.00 1.25 -18.31
C ASN A 78 6.93 0.41 -19.06
N GLY A 79 6.03 1.07 -19.77
CA GLY A 79 4.96 0.42 -20.53
C GLY A 79 3.71 0.05 -19.70
N GLN A 80 3.72 0.25 -18.40
CA GLN A 80 2.56 0.05 -17.54
C GLN A 80 1.81 1.38 -17.30
N LYS A 81 0.50 1.29 -17.33
CA LYS A 81 -0.41 2.43 -17.16
C LYS A 81 -0.92 2.52 -15.73
N TYR A 82 -0.76 3.69 -15.10
CA TYR A 82 -1.24 4.00 -13.76
C TYR A 82 -2.14 5.24 -13.79
N GLN A 83 -3.38 5.11 -13.31
CA GLN A 83 -4.23 6.28 -13.11
C GLN A 83 -3.82 6.99 -11.82
N SER A 84 -3.60 8.30 -11.90
CA SER A 84 -3.19 9.13 -10.78
C SER A 84 -3.98 10.44 -10.75
N PHE A 85 -3.97 11.10 -9.61
CA PHE A 85 -4.70 12.35 -9.39
C PHE A 85 -3.79 13.36 -8.71
N ILE A 86 -3.98 14.65 -8.99
CA ILE A 86 -3.29 15.75 -8.32
C ILE A 86 -4.28 16.85 -7.96
N SER A 87 -4.11 17.45 -6.80
CA SER A 87 -4.92 18.61 -6.39
C SER A 87 -4.71 19.79 -7.34
N LYS A 88 -5.73 20.66 -7.49
CA LYS A 88 -5.67 21.83 -8.38
C LYS A 88 -4.57 22.82 -8.03
N ASP A 89 -4.11 22.84 -6.80
CA ASP A 89 -2.96 23.65 -6.37
C ASP A 89 -1.61 22.95 -6.61
N GLY A 90 -1.61 21.71 -7.07
CA GLY A 90 -0.42 20.91 -7.36
C GLY A 90 0.35 20.42 -6.14
N ARG A 91 -0.25 20.46 -4.94
CA ARG A 91 0.44 20.14 -3.68
C ARG A 91 0.28 18.69 -3.25
N TRP A 92 -0.82 18.04 -3.65
CA TRP A 92 -1.15 16.68 -3.25
C TRP A 92 -1.24 15.78 -4.46
N LEU A 93 -0.41 14.74 -4.49
CA LEU A 93 -0.44 13.67 -5.49
C LEU A 93 -1.06 12.43 -4.86
N PHE A 94 -2.03 11.82 -5.55
CA PHE A 94 -2.69 10.58 -5.18
C PHE A 94 -2.33 9.52 -6.22
N PRO A 95 -1.50 8.52 -5.88
CA PRO A 95 -1.04 7.49 -6.82
C PRO A 95 -2.15 6.57 -7.35
N GLY A 96 -3.33 6.67 -6.80
CA GLY A 96 -4.52 5.93 -7.23
C GLY A 96 -5.77 6.53 -6.64
N GLY A 97 -6.91 6.18 -7.20
CA GLY A 97 -8.22 6.57 -6.71
C GLY A 97 -9.29 5.64 -7.23
N GLN A 98 -10.31 5.40 -6.42
CA GLN A 98 -11.50 4.66 -6.82
C GLN A 98 -12.70 5.59 -6.72
N LYS A 99 -13.60 5.50 -7.68
CA LYS A 99 -14.84 6.27 -7.61
C LYS A 99 -15.72 5.70 -6.50
N VAL A 100 -16.19 6.59 -5.63
CA VAL A 100 -17.10 6.22 -4.54
C VAL A 100 -18.36 5.56 -5.08
N ASP A 101 -18.87 6.05 -6.22
CA ASP A 101 -20.03 5.47 -6.88
C ASP A 101 -19.79 4.04 -7.37
N GLU A 102 -18.57 3.71 -7.80
CA GLU A 102 -18.18 2.34 -8.15
C GLU A 102 -18.06 1.46 -6.91
N ILE A 103 -17.57 2.00 -5.79
CA ILE A 103 -17.52 1.32 -4.49
C ILE A 103 -18.93 1.15 -3.93
N MET A 104 -19.73 2.22 -3.94
CA MET A 104 -21.10 2.22 -3.41
C MET A 104 -22.08 1.54 -4.36
N GLY A 105 -21.91 1.67 -5.68
CA GLY A 105 -22.70 0.97 -6.69
C GLY A 105 -22.47 -0.55 -6.67
N ASN A 106 -21.27 -0.99 -6.30
CA ASN A 106 -20.99 -2.39 -5.96
C ASN A 106 -21.70 -2.84 -4.66
N ALA A 107 -22.10 -1.89 -3.80
CA ALA A 107 -22.93 -2.16 -2.62
C ALA A 107 -24.44 -2.12 -2.90
N LEU A 108 -24.89 -1.48 -4.02
CA LEU A 108 -26.31 -1.24 -4.34
C LEU A 108 -26.76 -1.74 -5.74
N GLY A 109 -25.99 -2.62 -6.35
CA GLY A 109 -26.43 -3.35 -7.54
C GLY A 109 -26.24 -2.63 -8.87
N SER A 110 -25.06 -2.73 -9.46
CA SER A 110 -24.86 -2.75 -10.91
C SER A 110 -23.69 -3.64 -11.27
N THR A 111 -24.00 -4.66 -11.98
CA THR A 111 -23.29 -5.80 -12.48
C THR A 111 -22.00 -5.50 -13.24
N THR A 112 -20.90 -5.50 -12.58
CA THR A 112 -19.70 -6.33 -12.76
C THR A 112 -18.98 -6.36 -11.41
N GLN A 113 -19.65 -6.92 -10.38
CA GLN A 113 -18.97 -7.40 -9.21
C GLN A 113 -17.89 -8.36 -9.72
N ALA A 114 -16.63 -8.09 -9.40
CA ALA A 114 -15.67 -9.19 -9.36
C ALA A 114 -16.37 -10.29 -8.56
N LYS A 115 -16.69 -11.41 -9.23
CA LYS A 115 -17.46 -12.51 -8.64
C LYS A 115 -16.81 -12.86 -7.32
N LYS A 116 -17.55 -12.71 -6.21
CA LYS A 116 -17.10 -13.13 -4.90
C LYS A 116 -16.72 -14.61 -4.97
N LEU A 117 -15.48 -14.90 -4.65
CA LEU A 117 -15.00 -16.28 -4.70
C LEU A 117 -15.69 -17.11 -3.62
N THR A 118 -16.02 -18.34 -3.99
CA THR A 118 -16.53 -19.38 -3.09
C THR A 118 -15.55 -20.54 -3.04
N CYS A 119 -15.75 -21.47 -2.12
CA CYS A 119 -14.93 -22.70 -2.06
C CYS A 119 -14.83 -23.45 -3.38
N ASN A 120 -15.87 -23.38 -4.23
CA ASN A 120 -15.90 -24.09 -5.50
C ASN A 120 -15.05 -23.39 -6.59
N ASP A 121 -14.73 -22.12 -6.39
CA ASP A 121 -13.96 -21.31 -7.32
C ASP A 121 -12.46 -21.38 -7.02
N LEU A 122 -12.06 -22.02 -5.91
CA LEU A 122 -10.66 -22.07 -5.49
C LEU A 122 -9.90 -23.25 -6.14
N ASP A 123 -8.68 -22.93 -6.58
CA ASP A 123 -7.71 -23.94 -7.00
C ASP A 123 -7.31 -24.83 -5.83
N LYS A 124 -7.44 -26.16 -6.02
CA LYS A 124 -7.15 -27.13 -4.97
C LYS A 124 -5.80 -27.80 -5.16
N ALA A 125 -5.06 -27.95 -4.06
CA ALA A 125 -3.84 -28.74 -3.96
C ALA A 125 -4.02 -29.89 -2.98
N GLU A 126 -3.15 -30.91 -3.03
CA GLU A 126 -3.17 -32.02 -2.04
C GLU A 126 -3.07 -31.47 -0.61
N LYS A 127 -2.14 -30.55 -0.40
CA LYS A 127 -2.00 -29.73 0.79
C LYS A 127 -2.04 -28.27 0.35
N ALA A 128 -3.01 -27.51 0.84
CA ALA A 128 -3.08 -26.09 0.53
C ALA A 128 -1.91 -25.31 1.16
N GLU A 129 -1.48 -24.25 0.49
CA GLU A 129 -0.57 -23.24 1.01
C GLU A 129 -1.19 -21.86 0.75
N LEU A 130 -1.38 -21.08 1.81
CA LEU A 130 -1.82 -19.70 1.71
C LEU A 130 -0.63 -18.78 2.03
N THR A 131 -0.22 -18.02 1.05
CA THR A 131 0.89 -17.06 1.17
C THR A 131 0.35 -15.64 1.30
N ALA A 132 0.75 -14.92 2.33
CA ALA A 132 0.57 -13.48 2.44
C ALA A 132 1.83 -12.75 1.97
N TYR A 133 1.71 -11.93 0.95
CA TYR A 133 2.76 -11.02 0.49
C TYR A 133 2.59 -9.68 1.21
N VAL A 134 3.62 -9.26 1.93
CA VAL A 134 3.58 -8.08 2.79
C VAL A 134 4.86 -7.24 2.68
N VAL A 135 4.85 -6.08 3.31
CA VAL A 135 6.07 -5.34 3.72
C VAL A 135 6.01 -5.06 5.22
N ALA A 136 7.16 -5.03 5.89
CA ALA A 136 7.26 -5.12 7.34
C ALA A 136 6.61 -3.97 8.12
N ASP A 137 6.60 -2.76 7.55
CA ASP A 137 6.08 -1.56 8.21
C ASP A 137 4.70 -1.11 7.65
N CYS A 138 4.11 -1.85 6.68
CA CYS A 138 2.79 -1.55 6.18
C CYS A 138 1.71 -1.86 7.22
N PRO A 139 0.88 -0.89 7.64
CA PRO A 139 -0.17 -1.12 8.64
C PRO A 139 -1.12 -2.27 8.31
N TYR A 140 -1.52 -2.38 7.04
CA TYR A 140 -2.41 -3.45 6.58
C TYR A 140 -1.69 -4.81 6.47
N GLY A 141 -0.40 -4.80 6.11
CA GLY A 141 0.46 -5.99 6.14
C GLY A 141 0.65 -6.49 7.56
N LEU A 142 0.87 -5.60 8.52
CA LEU A 142 0.97 -5.93 9.95
C LEU A 142 -0.33 -6.53 10.49
N GLN A 143 -1.51 -6.04 10.08
CA GLN A 143 -2.79 -6.65 10.44
C GLN A 143 -2.88 -8.10 9.95
N MET A 144 -2.49 -8.38 8.70
CA MET A 144 -2.51 -9.74 8.16
C MET A 144 -1.52 -10.67 8.91
N GLN A 145 -0.35 -10.15 9.24
CA GLN A 145 0.64 -10.92 10.01
C GLN A 145 0.14 -11.21 11.44
N ARG A 146 -0.51 -10.25 12.11
CA ARG A 146 -1.17 -10.45 13.41
C ARG A 146 -2.26 -11.52 13.31
N LEU A 147 -3.07 -11.47 12.26
CA LEU A 147 -4.10 -12.46 12.00
C LEU A 147 -3.48 -13.86 11.85
N PHE A 148 -2.42 -14.02 11.06
CA PHE A 148 -1.72 -15.31 10.95
C PHE A 148 -1.16 -15.76 12.29
N LYS A 149 -0.56 -14.86 13.08
CA LYS A 149 -0.04 -15.20 14.42
C LYS A 149 -1.14 -15.63 15.36
N GLN A 150 -2.31 -14.98 15.34
CA GLN A 150 -3.46 -15.38 16.13
C GLN A 150 -3.95 -16.79 15.74
N ILE A 151 -4.11 -17.03 14.44
CA ILE A 151 -4.53 -18.34 13.91
C ILE A 151 -3.58 -19.43 14.39
N ILE A 152 -2.29 -19.23 14.29
CA ILE A 152 -1.26 -20.18 14.75
C ILE A 152 -1.32 -20.41 16.26
N SER A 153 -1.70 -19.41 17.03
CA SER A 153 -1.87 -19.53 18.48
C SER A 153 -3.14 -20.32 18.84
N GLU A 154 -4.22 -20.15 18.09
CA GLU A 154 -5.49 -20.89 18.26
C GLU A 154 -5.40 -22.32 17.71
N GLN A 155 -4.72 -22.49 16.57
CA GLN A 155 -4.60 -23.75 15.84
C GLN A 155 -3.18 -23.95 15.28
N PRO A 156 -2.23 -24.47 16.07
CA PRO A 156 -0.83 -24.67 15.64
C PRO A 156 -0.67 -25.56 14.41
N GLU A 157 -1.60 -26.45 14.16
CA GLU A 157 -1.61 -27.31 12.97
C GLU A 157 -1.69 -26.53 11.65
N LEU A 158 -2.08 -25.24 11.68
CA LEU A 158 -2.11 -24.37 10.50
C LEU A 158 -0.72 -23.80 10.13
N ILE A 159 0.29 -23.90 11.00
CA ILE A 159 1.65 -23.41 10.70
C ILE A 159 2.15 -23.85 9.31
N PRO A 160 2.09 -25.13 8.93
CA PRO A 160 2.63 -25.59 7.65
C PRO A 160 1.76 -25.24 6.43
N TYR A 161 0.67 -24.51 6.61
CA TYR A 161 -0.25 -24.04 5.56
C TYR A 161 -0.18 -22.54 5.33
N LEU A 162 0.50 -21.80 6.22
CA LEU A 162 0.58 -20.34 6.19
C LEU A 162 2.01 -19.89 5.97
N THR A 163 2.22 -19.06 4.97
CA THR A 163 3.54 -18.50 4.64
C THR A 163 3.44 -16.98 4.53
N VAL A 164 4.41 -16.26 5.07
CA VAL A 164 4.58 -14.83 4.85
C VAL A 164 5.77 -14.63 3.92
N ARG A 165 5.58 -13.90 2.83
CA ARG A 165 6.62 -13.47 1.89
C ARG A 165 6.62 -11.95 1.77
N TYR A 166 7.72 -11.41 1.26
CA TYR A 166 7.91 -9.97 1.24
C TYR A 166 7.87 -9.43 -0.18
N ILE A 167 7.45 -8.16 -0.30
CA ILE A 167 7.37 -7.42 -1.55
C ILE A 167 8.55 -6.44 -1.59
N GLY A 168 9.18 -6.31 -2.74
CA GLY A 168 10.29 -5.40 -2.95
C GLY A 168 10.97 -5.64 -4.28
N SER A 169 12.16 -5.08 -4.43
CA SER A 169 13.05 -5.36 -5.56
C SER A 169 14.51 -5.38 -5.11
N VAL A 170 15.37 -5.90 -5.97
CA VAL A 170 16.82 -5.84 -5.78
C VAL A 170 17.36 -4.86 -6.80
N ASP A 171 18.08 -3.84 -6.32
CA ASP A 171 18.77 -2.85 -7.14
C ASP A 171 20.18 -2.62 -6.61
N GLY A 172 21.18 -2.68 -7.49
CA GLY A 172 22.58 -2.48 -7.14
C GLY A 172 23.10 -3.39 -6.01
N GLY A 173 22.56 -4.62 -5.89
CA GLY A 173 22.93 -5.56 -4.81
C GLY A 173 22.32 -5.26 -3.45
N LYS A 174 21.33 -4.38 -3.39
CA LYS A 174 20.54 -4.05 -2.19
C LYS A 174 19.07 -4.28 -2.45
N ILE A 175 18.33 -4.59 -1.40
CA ILE A 175 16.88 -4.66 -1.51
C ILE A 175 16.27 -3.27 -1.32
N THR A 176 15.13 -3.06 -1.97
CA THR A 176 14.29 -1.88 -1.79
C THR A 176 12.89 -2.28 -1.33
N SER A 177 12.18 -1.40 -0.66
CA SER A 177 10.82 -1.61 -0.20
C SER A 177 9.98 -0.34 -0.34
N MET A 178 8.66 -0.45 -0.17
CA MET A 178 7.68 0.61 -0.44
C MET A 178 7.86 1.84 0.45
N HIS A 179 8.29 1.64 1.71
CA HIS A 179 8.46 2.72 2.69
C HIS A 179 9.95 3.03 2.99
N GLY A 180 10.85 2.62 2.09
CA GLY A 180 12.26 2.99 2.14
C GLY A 180 13.19 1.98 2.83
N ASP A 181 14.42 2.41 3.08
CA ASP A 181 15.52 1.52 3.45
C ASP A 181 15.33 0.80 4.79
N LYS A 182 14.72 1.47 5.78
CA LYS A 182 14.48 0.85 7.09
C LYS A 182 13.59 -0.38 6.96
N GLU A 183 12.49 -0.25 6.22
CA GLU A 183 11.57 -1.36 5.94
C GLU A 183 12.25 -2.44 5.11
N ALA A 184 13.05 -2.05 4.10
CA ALA A 184 13.80 -2.98 3.29
C ALA A 184 14.74 -3.86 4.15
N GLN A 185 15.48 -3.25 5.07
CA GLN A 185 16.36 -3.98 5.99
C GLN A 185 15.58 -4.92 6.92
N GLU A 186 14.43 -4.49 7.41
CA GLU A 186 13.58 -5.34 8.24
C GLU A 186 12.97 -6.49 7.43
N ASN A 187 12.51 -6.25 6.20
CA ASN A 187 12.07 -7.31 5.30
C ASN A 187 13.16 -8.38 5.12
N LEU A 188 14.41 -7.96 4.86
CA LEU A 188 15.53 -8.87 4.67
C LEU A 188 15.81 -9.69 5.94
N LYS A 189 15.77 -9.04 7.09
CA LYS A 189 15.95 -9.70 8.38
C LYS A 189 14.87 -10.77 8.63
N GLN A 190 13.61 -10.41 8.44
CA GLN A 190 12.48 -11.33 8.60
C GLN A 190 12.54 -12.49 7.59
N ILE A 191 13.01 -12.25 6.37
CA ILE A 191 13.27 -13.30 5.38
C ILE A 191 14.36 -14.25 5.90
N CYS A 192 15.48 -13.73 6.38
CA CYS A 192 16.57 -14.55 6.92
C CYS A 192 16.12 -15.39 8.13
N VAL A 193 15.32 -14.82 9.04
CA VAL A 193 14.77 -15.57 10.17
C VAL A 193 13.83 -16.67 9.68
N ARG A 194 12.97 -16.39 8.73
CA ARG A 194 12.03 -17.37 8.13
C ARG A 194 12.77 -18.53 7.48
N GLU A 195 13.86 -18.26 6.77
CA GLU A 195 14.57 -19.30 6.02
C GLU A 195 15.53 -20.12 6.91
N GLU A 196 16.20 -19.49 7.86
CA GLU A 196 17.30 -20.13 8.58
C GLU A 196 17.03 -20.40 10.07
N GLN A 197 16.03 -19.75 10.67
CA GLN A 197 15.64 -19.92 12.09
C GLN A 197 14.12 -20.09 12.21
N LYS A 198 13.57 -21.02 11.43
CA LYS A 198 12.12 -21.20 11.19
C LYS A 198 11.29 -21.39 12.45
N ASP A 199 11.84 -22.08 13.43
CA ASP A 199 11.23 -22.35 14.74
C ASP A 199 11.02 -21.08 15.57
N LYS A 200 11.82 -20.05 15.32
CA LYS A 200 11.79 -18.76 16.01
C LYS A 200 11.04 -17.65 15.26
N TYR A 201 10.71 -17.92 13.98
CA TYR A 201 10.15 -16.90 13.09
C TYR A 201 8.88 -16.26 13.64
N TRP A 202 7.91 -17.07 14.05
CA TRP A 202 6.64 -16.56 14.55
C TRP A 202 6.74 -15.85 15.91
N THR A 203 7.75 -16.20 16.71
CA THR A 203 8.05 -15.50 17.98
C THR A 203 8.65 -14.13 17.68
N TYR A 204 9.65 -14.07 16.79
CA TYR A 204 10.23 -12.82 16.34
C TYR A 204 9.18 -11.89 15.73
N LEU A 205 8.42 -12.39 14.78
CA LEU A 205 7.39 -11.63 14.08
C LEU A 205 6.33 -11.09 15.06
N GLY A 206 5.88 -11.93 16.00
CA GLY A 206 4.90 -11.54 17.03
C GLY A 206 5.36 -10.37 17.89
N CYS A 207 6.65 -10.36 18.28
CA CYS A 207 7.27 -9.25 19.00
C CYS A 207 7.36 -8.00 18.11
N TYR A 208 7.87 -8.15 16.88
CA TYR A 208 8.07 -7.01 15.99
C TYR A 208 6.76 -6.28 15.67
N MET A 209 5.69 -7.00 15.46
CA MET A 209 4.36 -6.42 15.20
C MET A 209 3.80 -5.58 16.35
N GLN A 210 4.27 -5.80 17.58
CA GLN A 210 3.85 -5.05 18.77
C GLN A 210 4.73 -3.84 19.01
N GLU A 211 6.05 -4.02 18.93
CA GLU A 211 7.03 -3.06 19.42
C GLU A 211 7.77 -2.32 18.31
N GLY A 212 7.88 -2.90 17.11
CA GLY A 212 8.68 -2.35 16.01
C GLY A 212 10.18 -2.29 16.31
N LYS A 213 10.64 -3.04 17.34
CA LYS A 213 12.00 -2.99 17.88
C LYS A 213 12.76 -4.25 17.50
N SER A 214 13.29 -4.25 16.31
CA SER A 214 13.95 -5.41 15.70
C SER A 214 15.04 -6.05 16.58
N GLN A 215 15.88 -5.26 17.27
CA GLN A 215 16.96 -5.78 18.11
C GLN A 215 16.43 -6.44 19.38
N GLU A 216 15.49 -5.81 20.07
CA GLU A 216 14.87 -6.36 21.27
C GLU A 216 14.11 -7.65 20.94
N CYS A 217 13.41 -7.67 19.82
CA CYS A 217 12.67 -8.84 19.36
C CYS A 217 13.58 -9.99 18.92
N SER A 218 14.77 -9.72 18.43
CA SER A 218 15.78 -10.76 18.16
C SER A 218 16.18 -11.48 19.47
N THR A 219 16.36 -10.71 20.54
CA THR A 219 16.66 -11.26 21.87
C THR A 219 15.46 -12.04 22.43
N THR A 220 14.25 -11.47 22.37
CA THR A 220 13.02 -12.11 22.85
C THR A 220 12.74 -13.42 22.16
N ALA A 221 13.00 -13.50 20.85
CA ALA A 221 12.84 -14.74 20.08
C ALA A 221 14.00 -15.73 20.24
N GLY A 222 15.06 -15.36 20.95
CA GLY A 222 16.25 -16.18 21.13
C GLY A 222 16.99 -16.46 19.82
N LEU A 223 17.02 -15.48 18.90
CA LEU A 223 17.71 -15.64 17.61
C LEU A 223 19.21 -15.77 17.82
N ASP A 224 19.85 -16.57 16.98
CA ASP A 224 21.28 -16.48 16.75
C ASP A 224 21.54 -15.22 15.91
N VAL A 225 21.90 -14.12 16.60
CA VAL A 225 22.11 -12.83 15.96
C VAL A 225 23.33 -12.87 15.03
N SER A 226 24.37 -13.63 15.37
CA SER A 226 25.54 -13.76 14.51
C SER A 226 25.20 -14.45 13.19
N ALA A 227 24.47 -15.54 13.24
CA ALA A 227 23.98 -16.25 12.03
C ALA A 227 23.03 -15.37 11.21
N LEU A 228 22.17 -14.58 11.88
CA LEU A 228 21.26 -13.64 11.23
C LEU A 228 22.01 -12.53 10.50
N ASP A 229 23.01 -11.90 11.13
CA ASP A 229 23.83 -10.85 10.52
C ASP A 229 24.63 -11.38 9.32
N GLN A 230 25.12 -12.60 9.40
CA GLN A 230 25.76 -13.28 8.27
C GLN A 230 24.77 -13.51 7.12
N CYS A 231 23.53 -13.97 7.38
CA CYS A 231 22.53 -14.14 6.36
C CYS A 231 22.18 -12.81 5.68
N VAL A 232 21.96 -11.75 6.46
CA VAL A 232 21.61 -10.41 5.96
C VAL A 232 22.71 -9.81 5.09
N SER A 233 23.99 -10.06 5.45
CA SER A 233 25.14 -9.51 4.72
C SER A 233 25.58 -10.35 3.52
N ASP A 234 25.21 -11.62 3.46
CA ASP A 234 25.60 -12.54 2.39
C ASP A 234 24.63 -12.49 1.21
N SER A 235 25.12 -12.00 0.07
CA SER A 235 24.34 -11.92 -1.16
C SER A 235 23.88 -13.28 -1.69
N ASN A 236 24.57 -14.36 -1.37
CA ASN A 236 24.20 -15.72 -1.77
C ASN A 236 23.15 -16.36 -0.84
N ARG A 237 22.83 -15.71 0.28
CA ARG A 237 21.85 -16.15 1.27
C ARG A 237 20.67 -15.15 1.31
N GLY A 238 20.74 -14.12 2.16
CA GLY A 238 19.65 -13.19 2.39
C GLY A 238 19.11 -12.53 1.12
N LEU A 239 20.01 -11.99 0.27
CA LEU A 239 19.60 -11.34 -0.97
C LEU A 239 18.95 -12.33 -1.97
N LYS A 240 19.47 -13.56 -2.04
CA LYS A 240 18.90 -14.62 -2.88
C LYS A 240 17.53 -15.06 -2.39
N TYR A 241 17.31 -15.16 -1.08
CA TYR A 241 16.00 -15.46 -0.50
C TYR A 241 15.00 -14.33 -0.80
N ALA A 242 15.42 -13.08 -0.63
CA ALA A 242 14.61 -11.91 -0.96
C ALA A 242 14.24 -11.89 -2.46
N GLN A 243 15.19 -12.14 -3.35
CA GLN A 243 14.92 -12.22 -4.79
C GLN A 243 13.90 -13.30 -5.12
N THR A 244 13.91 -14.43 -4.40
CA THR A 244 12.91 -15.49 -4.57
C THR A 244 11.52 -14.99 -4.23
N ASP A 245 11.35 -14.28 -3.10
CA ASP A 245 10.07 -13.69 -2.72
C ASP A 245 9.58 -12.66 -3.75
N PHE A 246 10.48 -11.78 -4.20
CA PHE A 246 10.14 -10.71 -5.14
C PHE A 246 9.78 -11.27 -6.53
N ASN A 247 10.47 -12.31 -6.98
CA ASN A 247 10.14 -12.97 -8.24
C ASN A 247 8.76 -13.65 -8.18
N LEU A 248 8.44 -14.28 -7.05
CA LEU A 248 7.11 -14.86 -6.83
C LEU A 248 6.04 -13.78 -6.74
N ALA A 249 6.29 -12.67 -6.04
CA ALA A 249 5.39 -11.54 -6.00
C ALA A 249 5.12 -11.00 -7.42
N GLY A 250 6.16 -10.83 -8.23
CA GLY A 250 6.05 -10.43 -9.63
C GLY A 250 5.24 -11.41 -10.47
N LYS A 251 5.45 -12.72 -10.29
CA LYS A 251 4.70 -13.77 -11.01
C LYS A 251 3.19 -13.68 -10.78
N PHE A 252 2.76 -13.27 -9.60
CA PHE A 252 1.35 -13.13 -9.24
C PHE A 252 0.84 -11.69 -9.36
N ASN A 253 1.59 -10.78 -9.96
CA ASN A 253 1.26 -9.36 -10.10
C ASN A 253 0.92 -8.71 -8.74
N VAL A 254 1.62 -9.10 -7.68
CA VAL A 254 1.43 -8.53 -6.35
C VAL A 254 1.93 -7.08 -6.36
N SER A 255 1.01 -6.14 -6.14
CA SER A 255 1.29 -4.69 -6.14
C SER A 255 1.02 -4.01 -4.81
N GLY A 256 0.51 -4.73 -3.82
CA GLY A 256 0.12 -4.16 -2.52
C GLY A 256 0.27 -5.13 -1.35
N SER A 257 0.40 -4.56 -0.16
CA SER A 257 0.52 -5.28 1.11
C SER A 257 -0.74 -5.08 1.96
N PRO A 258 -1.43 -6.16 2.39
CA PRO A 258 -1.19 -7.56 2.04
C PRO A 258 -1.84 -7.97 0.71
N THR A 259 -1.26 -8.96 0.04
CA THR A 259 -1.92 -9.72 -1.02
C THR A 259 -1.87 -11.20 -0.65
N LEU A 260 -2.99 -11.91 -0.74
CA LEU A 260 -3.07 -13.35 -0.47
C LEU A 260 -3.02 -14.15 -1.77
N VAL A 261 -2.18 -15.18 -1.81
CA VAL A 261 -2.07 -16.13 -2.93
C VAL A 261 -2.23 -17.55 -2.40
N LEU A 262 -3.21 -18.27 -2.95
CA LEU A 262 -3.49 -19.66 -2.61
C LEU A 262 -2.79 -20.59 -3.60
N ASN A 263 -2.12 -21.62 -3.05
CA ASN A 263 -1.49 -22.71 -3.79
C ASN A 263 -0.48 -22.24 -4.87
N GLN A 264 0.11 -21.04 -4.70
CA GLN A 264 0.98 -20.41 -5.69
C GLN A 264 0.34 -20.32 -7.10
N LYS A 265 -0.98 -20.12 -7.16
CA LYS A 265 -1.76 -20.09 -8.41
C LYS A 265 -2.75 -18.95 -8.45
N GLN A 266 -3.52 -18.74 -7.39
CA GLN A 266 -4.69 -17.90 -7.40
C GLN A 266 -4.61 -16.83 -6.32
N THR A 267 -4.77 -15.56 -6.72
CA THR A 267 -5.00 -14.48 -5.76
C THR A 267 -6.40 -14.62 -5.15
N VAL A 268 -6.49 -14.51 -3.83
CA VAL A 268 -7.74 -14.64 -3.07
C VAL A 268 -7.88 -13.45 -2.09
N SER A 269 -9.12 -13.20 -1.68
CA SER A 269 -9.42 -12.18 -0.67
C SER A 269 -10.10 -12.81 0.53
N GLU A 270 -9.63 -12.50 1.73
CA GLU A 270 -10.28 -12.89 2.97
C GLU A 270 -11.72 -12.34 3.09
N PHE A 271 -11.99 -11.22 2.42
CA PHE A 271 -13.32 -10.60 2.41
C PHE A 271 -14.36 -11.42 1.65
N ASP A 272 -13.92 -12.28 0.72
CA ASP A 272 -14.81 -13.23 0.07
C ASP A 272 -15.29 -14.35 1.01
N PHE A 273 -14.54 -14.60 2.08
CA PHE A 273 -14.77 -15.68 3.03
C PHE A 273 -15.22 -15.21 4.44
N GLY A 274 -15.60 -13.95 4.58
CA GLY A 274 -16.17 -13.42 5.83
C GLY A 274 -15.40 -12.28 6.48
N GLY A 275 -14.28 -11.84 5.87
CA GLY A 275 -13.51 -10.70 6.38
C GLY A 275 -12.16 -11.09 6.97
N ARG A 276 -11.47 -10.12 7.56
CA ARG A 276 -10.12 -10.31 8.13
C ARG A 276 -10.17 -10.94 9.53
N ILE A 277 -10.67 -12.16 9.59
CA ILE A 277 -10.85 -12.95 10.82
C ILE A 277 -10.20 -14.33 10.70
N PRO A 278 -9.80 -14.98 11.81
CA PRO A 278 -9.16 -16.29 11.81
C PRO A 278 -9.94 -17.36 11.05
N ASN A 279 -11.22 -17.42 11.22
CA ASN A 279 -12.07 -18.44 10.58
C ASN A 279 -12.09 -18.32 9.05
N SER A 280 -12.03 -17.09 8.51
CA SER A 280 -11.98 -16.85 7.05
C SER A 280 -10.69 -17.38 6.43
N ILE A 281 -9.55 -17.14 7.05
CA ILE A 281 -8.25 -17.64 6.59
C ILE A 281 -8.22 -19.18 6.65
N LYS A 282 -8.66 -19.78 7.75
CA LYS A 282 -8.80 -21.24 7.87
C LYS A 282 -9.68 -21.78 6.75
N ASN A 283 -10.81 -21.14 6.48
CA ASN A 283 -11.74 -21.58 5.43
C ASN A 283 -11.11 -21.52 4.04
N ILE A 284 -10.31 -20.49 3.72
CA ILE A 284 -9.55 -20.43 2.45
C ILE A 284 -8.61 -21.64 2.33
N VAL A 285 -7.84 -21.94 3.38
CA VAL A 285 -6.95 -23.11 3.42
C VAL A 285 -7.73 -24.41 3.23
N CYS A 286 -8.83 -24.56 3.94
CA CYS A 286 -9.68 -25.76 3.86
C CYS A 286 -10.34 -25.94 2.49
N CYS A 287 -10.78 -24.85 1.87
CA CYS A 287 -11.35 -24.89 0.53
C CYS A 287 -10.29 -25.15 -0.55
N GLY A 288 -9.06 -24.67 -0.34
CA GLY A 288 -7.92 -24.89 -1.23
C GLY A 288 -7.27 -26.28 -1.09
N SER A 289 -7.67 -27.10 -0.09
CA SER A 289 -7.17 -28.45 0.12
C SER A 289 -8.09 -29.47 -0.55
N LYS A 290 -7.52 -30.44 -1.30
CA LYS A 290 -8.28 -31.61 -1.79
C LYS A 290 -8.69 -32.51 -0.64
N ASN A 291 -7.74 -32.83 0.22
CA ASN A 291 -7.95 -33.57 1.45
C ASN A 291 -8.02 -32.60 2.61
N LYS A 292 -9.25 -32.37 3.13
CA LYS A 292 -9.45 -31.41 4.21
C LYS A 292 -8.78 -31.92 5.50
N PRO A 293 -7.84 -31.15 6.09
CA PRO A 293 -7.27 -31.46 7.40
C PRO A 293 -8.33 -31.48 8.52
N ALA A 294 -8.04 -32.17 9.62
CA ALA A 294 -8.98 -32.32 10.72
C ALA A 294 -9.43 -30.98 11.34
N PHE A 295 -8.56 -29.99 11.37
CA PHE A 295 -8.88 -28.65 11.90
C PHE A 295 -9.94 -27.92 11.08
N CYS A 296 -10.28 -28.37 9.87
CA CYS A 296 -11.30 -27.72 9.05
C CYS A 296 -12.72 -27.87 9.63
N SER A 297 -12.95 -28.84 10.51
CA SER A 297 -14.22 -29.02 11.24
C SER A 297 -14.32 -28.15 12.51
N GLN A 298 -13.26 -27.44 12.90
CA GLN A 298 -13.21 -26.61 14.09
C GLN A 298 -13.42 -25.15 13.70
N ASP A 299 -14.21 -24.42 14.47
CA ASP A 299 -14.34 -22.98 14.30
C ASP A 299 -13.24 -22.26 15.07
N LEU A 300 -12.60 -21.29 14.39
CA LEU A 300 -11.68 -20.34 14.99
C LEU A 300 -12.43 -19.03 15.34
N SER A 301 -11.75 -18.14 16.03
CA SER A 301 -12.28 -16.83 16.38
C SER A 301 -12.87 -16.10 15.15
N SER A 302 -13.99 -15.44 15.35
CA SER A 302 -14.64 -14.54 14.39
C SER A 302 -14.40 -13.06 14.73
N SER A 303 -13.52 -12.76 15.69
CA SER A 303 -13.15 -11.41 16.02
C SER A 303 -12.12 -10.87 15.02
N GLU A 304 -12.29 -9.64 14.57
CA GLU A 304 -11.29 -8.92 13.77
C GLU A 304 -10.04 -8.61 14.63
N VAL A 305 -8.88 -8.56 13.96
CA VAL A 305 -7.55 -8.28 14.56
C VAL A 305 -7.18 -6.82 14.43
#